data_a0a844298e10864eb55fcc69e780890d
#
_entry.id   a0a844298e10864eb55fcc69e780890d
#
_cell.length_a   1.000
_cell.length_b   1.000
_cell.length_c   1.000
_cell.angle_alpha   90.00
_cell.angle_beta   90.00
_cell.angle_gamma   90.00
#
_symmetry.space_group_name_H-M   'P 1'
#
loop_
_entity.id
_entity.type
_entity.pdbx_description
1 polymer ?
#
loop_
_entity_poly.entity_id
_entity_poly.type
_entity_poly.pdbx_seq_one_letter_code
_entity_poly.pdbx_strand_id
1 'polypeptide(L)'
;MKKLISLFLALTLAALLTVPAVAEKTMKIGELAYLNSDGTLRSGMLVEALKSIRDYSGGFQIFGNGYKPTEEKGIVNADDDEEITNVIAVEYLDMQTMLRELDAGLIDGMIVYYSVGKYMCQQRDDLTSWLDFDNMDYFLEGMNIKNRFILDQVMGTDFSFMMMEDHADLRDEFNRAIADMKADGTLDALHASMMNTEKGVEIAKIEGAETVKVGVTGDLPPMDFTDELDVPAGFNTAVLSEISKRIGKNIELVKIYAGARSIALNQGLIDVVFWSRVSAPDKSLYDLIPEKRKLEASIISAAVSLLRHPDIDIPESMIVTDPYYHDLYITIFKKQ
;
A
#
# COMPACT_ATOMS: atom_id res chain seq x y z
N MET A 1 10.06 1.82 32.64
CA MET A 1 10.14 1.98 31.19
C MET A 1 11.41 2.66 30.71
N LYS A 2 11.81 3.86 31.15
CA LYS A 2 13.07 4.50 30.71
C LYS A 2 14.36 3.69 30.95
N LYS A 3 14.42 2.85 31.99
CA LYS A 3 15.58 2.01 32.32
C LYS A 3 15.67 0.72 31.48
N LEU A 4 14.58 0.19 30.93
CA LEU A 4 14.59 -0.94 30.00
C LEU A 4 15.05 -0.52 28.60
N ILE A 5 14.64 0.66 28.14
CA ILE A 5 15.07 1.22 26.84
C ILE A 5 16.58 1.53 26.86
N SER A 6 17.10 2.01 28.01
CA SER A 6 18.53 2.30 28.16
C SER A 6 19.41 1.04 28.21
N LEU A 7 18.88 -0.11 28.65
CA LEU A 7 19.62 -1.38 28.71
C LEU A 7 19.70 -2.05 27.32
N PHE A 8 18.70 -1.89 26.46
CA PHE A 8 18.73 -2.39 25.09
C PHE A 8 19.64 -1.56 24.18
N LEU A 9 19.72 -0.24 24.37
CA LEU A 9 20.66 0.61 23.63
C LEU A 9 22.14 0.35 24.00
N ALA A 10 22.44 -0.13 25.21
CA ALA A 10 23.80 -0.38 25.67
C ALA A 10 24.38 -1.72 25.18
N LEU A 11 23.55 -2.70 24.82
CA LEU A 11 23.99 -4.00 24.32
C LEU A 11 24.32 -4.01 22.82
N THR A 12 23.87 -3.02 22.06
CA THR A 12 24.19 -2.87 20.64
C THR A 12 25.49 -2.09 20.36
N LEU A 13 26.06 -1.44 21.39
CA LEU A 13 27.27 -0.61 21.23
C LEU A 13 28.60 -1.35 21.49
N ALA A 14 28.56 -2.61 21.93
CA ALA A 14 29.79 -3.35 22.36
C ALA A 14 30.37 -4.30 21.30
N ALA A 15 29.83 -4.37 20.10
CA ALA A 15 30.30 -5.25 19.00
C ALA A 15 31.08 -4.51 17.89
N LEU A 16 31.55 -3.29 18.15
CA LEU A 16 32.41 -2.54 17.22
C LEU A 16 33.90 -2.85 17.48
N LEU A 17 34.36 -4.03 17.11
CA LEU A 17 35.80 -4.31 16.96
C LEU A 17 36.02 -5.01 15.62
N THR A 18 36.53 -4.22 14.67
CA THR A 18 37.34 -4.62 13.49
C THR A 18 36.73 -5.68 12.57
N VAL A 19 35.64 -5.35 11.91
CA VAL A 19 35.29 -5.97 10.63
C VAL A 19 35.95 -5.11 9.53
N PRO A 20 36.61 -5.71 8.49
CA PRO A 20 37.06 -4.94 7.35
C PRO A 20 35.85 -4.17 6.78
N ALA A 21 36.07 -2.91 6.43
CA ALA A 21 35.01 -2.07 5.84
C ALA A 21 34.57 -2.71 4.51
N VAL A 22 33.53 -3.53 4.58
CA VAL A 22 32.75 -3.90 3.41
C VAL A 22 32.15 -2.59 2.90
N ALA A 23 32.29 -2.30 1.62
CA ALA A 23 31.71 -1.08 1.05
C ALA A 23 30.20 -1.09 1.32
N GLU A 24 29.73 -0.15 2.14
CA GLU A 24 28.31 -0.03 2.47
C GLU A 24 27.53 0.26 1.21
N LYS A 25 26.72 -0.70 0.77
CA LYS A 25 25.80 -0.49 -0.36
C LYS A 25 24.51 0.14 0.17
N THR A 26 24.25 1.37 -0.25
CA THR A 26 22.98 2.06 0.01
C THR A 26 21.98 1.72 -1.06
N MET A 27 20.84 1.15 -0.67
CA MET A 27 19.69 0.91 -1.54
C MET A 27 18.73 2.10 -1.46
N LYS A 28 18.35 2.64 -2.61
CA LYS A 28 17.37 3.72 -2.74
C LYS A 28 16.02 3.15 -3.13
N ILE A 29 15.03 3.29 -2.27
CA ILE A 29 13.67 2.79 -2.49
C ILE A 29 12.72 3.96 -2.65
N GLY A 30 12.05 4.04 -3.79
CA GLY A 30 11.01 5.03 -4.05
C GLY A 30 9.73 4.70 -3.29
N GLU A 31 9.11 5.72 -2.70
CA GLU A 31 7.78 5.62 -2.08
C GLU A 31 6.93 6.84 -2.41
N LEU A 32 5.61 6.65 -2.43
CA LEU A 32 4.68 7.75 -2.66
C LEU A 32 4.48 8.56 -1.37
N ALA A 33 4.61 9.87 -1.52
CA ALA A 33 4.29 10.87 -0.50
C ALA A 33 3.10 11.72 -0.96
N TYR A 34 2.57 12.55 -0.08
CA TYR A 34 1.49 13.47 -0.42
C TYR A 34 1.66 14.82 0.27
N LEU A 35 0.93 15.82 -0.23
CA LEU A 35 0.88 17.14 0.39
C LEU A 35 -0.27 17.21 1.39
N ASN A 36 -0.02 17.75 2.57
CA ASN A 36 -1.05 18.13 3.51
C ASN A 36 -1.94 19.24 2.94
N SER A 37 -3.08 19.51 3.57
CA SER A 37 -3.99 20.58 3.16
C SER A 37 -3.35 21.97 3.14
N ASP A 38 -2.29 22.19 3.92
CA ASP A 38 -1.51 23.43 3.97
C ASP A 38 -0.36 23.48 2.92
N GLY A 39 -0.23 22.42 2.08
CA GLY A 39 0.80 22.31 1.05
C GLY A 39 2.16 21.82 1.54
N THR A 40 2.30 21.50 2.83
CA THR A 40 3.52 20.86 3.33
C THR A 40 3.61 19.40 2.89
N LEU A 41 4.82 18.93 2.57
CA LEU A 41 5.05 17.52 2.20
C LEU A 41 4.88 16.64 3.42
N ARG A 42 4.06 15.60 3.28
CA ARG A 42 4.02 14.47 4.19
C ARG A 42 4.70 13.27 3.56
N SER A 43 5.75 12.82 4.19
CA SER A 43 6.48 11.62 3.82
C SER A 43 5.56 10.41 3.83
N GLY A 44 5.77 9.49 2.91
CA GLY A 44 5.11 8.18 2.91
C GLY A 44 5.42 7.37 4.17
N MET A 45 6.59 7.62 4.77
CA MET A 45 7.07 6.98 6.03
C MET A 45 7.12 5.44 5.99
N LEU A 46 6.74 4.81 4.88
CA LEU A 46 6.65 3.36 4.81
C LEU A 46 8.04 2.72 4.84
N VAL A 47 9.01 3.26 4.06
CA VAL A 47 10.39 2.77 4.06
C VAL A 47 11.00 2.85 5.46
N GLU A 48 10.82 3.98 6.16
CA GLU A 48 11.36 4.15 7.51
C GLU A 48 10.69 3.24 8.54
N ALA A 49 9.38 3.02 8.43
CA ALA A 49 8.66 2.06 9.26
C ALA A 49 9.16 0.63 9.05
N LEU A 50 9.36 0.23 7.79
CA LEU A 50 9.85 -1.09 7.43
C LEU A 50 11.31 -1.31 7.89
N LYS A 51 12.18 -0.30 7.79
CA LYS A 51 13.55 -0.32 8.36
C LYS A 51 13.50 -0.55 9.86
N SER A 52 12.70 0.22 10.57
CA SER A 52 12.58 0.12 12.02
C SER A 52 12.06 -1.25 12.46
N ILE A 53 11.11 -1.83 11.74
CA ILE A 53 10.56 -3.16 12.01
C ILE A 53 11.62 -4.24 11.73
N ARG A 54 12.37 -4.13 10.64
CA ARG A 54 13.48 -5.04 10.33
C ARG A 54 14.50 -5.06 11.46
N ASP A 55 14.94 -3.89 11.89
CA ASP A 55 15.94 -3.75 12.93
C ASP A 55 15.45 -4.29 14.28
N TYR A 56 14.15 -4.14 14.57
CA TYR A 56 13.54 -4.66 15.79
C TYR A 56 13.29 -6.17 15.75
N SER A 57 12.94 -6.73 14.60
CA SER A 57 12.56 -8.15 14.46
C SER A 57 13.74 -9.11 14.29
N GLY A 58 14.97 -8.61 14.22
CA GLY A 58 16.17 -9.44 14.15
C GLY A 58 16.30 -10.25 12.86
N GLY A 59 15.75 -9.76 11.74
CA GLY A 59 15.98 -10.42 10.46
C GLY A 59 14.75 -10.65 9.58
N PHE A 60 13.64 -9.99 9.83
CA PHE A 60 12.58 -9.95 8.84
C PHE A 60 13.03 -9.04 7.68
N GLN A 61 13.60 -9.63 6.64
CA GLN A 61 14.17 -8.89 5.52
C GLN A 61 13.07 -8.49 4.54
N ILE A 62 12.51 -7.31 4.72
CA ILE A 62 11.52 -6.72 3.81
C ILE A 62 12.20 -6.17 2.55
N PHE A 63 13.42 -5.70 2.68
CA PHE A 63 14.29 -5.29 1.59
C PHE A 63 15.32 -6.40 1.41
N GLY A 64 15.00 -7.39 0.58
CA GLY A 64 15.80 -8.60 0.49
C GLY A 64 17.29 -8.36 0.28
N ASN A 65 18.11 -8.67 1.28
CA ASN A 65 19.49 -9.00 1.01
C ASN A 65 19.49 -10.31 0.24
N GLY A 66 19.64 -10.19 -1.08
CA GLY A 66 20.00 -11.33 -1.89
C GLY A 66 18.98 -12.44 -2.06
N TYR A 67 17.69 -12.17 -1.98
CA TYR A 67 16.68 -13.13 -2.42
C TYR A 67 16.53 -13.03 -3.93
N LYS A 68 16.96 -14.05 -4.65
CA LYS A 68 16.64 -14.23 -6.07
C LYS A 68 15.55 -15.29 -6.20
N PRO A 69 14.53 -15.08 -7.07
CA PRO A 69 13.62 -16.15 -7.45
C PRO A 69 14.41 -17.32 -8.01
N THR A 70 14.18 -18.55 -7.52
CA THR A 70 14.73 -19.76 -8.17
C THR A 70 13.65 -20.42 -8.99
N GLU A 71 14.09 -21.10 -10.05
CA GLU A 71 13.22 -21.92 -10.90
C GLU A 71 12.51 -23.06 -10.14
N GLU A 72 13.02 -23.46 -8.97
CA GLU A 72 12.48 -24.60 -8.19
C GLU A 72 11.72 -24.23 -6.89
N LYS A 73 11.97 -23.08 -6.27
CA LYS A 73 11.40 -22.72 -4.96
C LYS A 73 11.05 -21.24 -4.76
N GLY A 74 11.05 -20.44 -5.80
CA GLY A 74 10.65 -19.04 -5.77
C GLY A 74 11.62 -18.07 -5.07
N ILE A 75 12.44 -18.47 -4.11
CA ILE A 75 13.33 -17.53 -3.39
C ILE A 75 14.64 -18.22 -2.97
N VAL A 76 15.79 -17.67 -3.37
CA VAL A 76 17.12 -18.09 -2.92
C VAL A 76 17.93 -16.92 -2.39
N ASN A 77 18.74 -17.17 -1.38
CA ASN A 77 19.80 -16.23 -0.97
C ASN A 77 20.76 -16.04 -2.15
N ALA A 78 21.04 -14.81 -2.51
CA ALA A 78 22.12 -14.52 -3.43
C ALA A 78 23.45 -14.70 -2.69
N ASP A 79 24.34 -15.47 -3.29
CA ASP A 79 25.73 -15.63 -2.83
C ASP A 79 26.60 -14.39 -3.13
N ASP A 80 26.02 -13.21 -3.25
CA ASP A 80 26.80 -12.00 -3.46
C ASP A 80 27.17 -11.41 -2.09
N ASP A 81 28.45 -11.31 -1.83
CA ASP A 81 29.08 -10.78 -0.61
C ASP A 81 28.82 -9.29 -0.33
N GLU A 82 27.90 -8.65 -1.03
CA GLU A 82 27.50 -7.26 -0.79
C GLU A 82 26.30 -7.19 0.14
N GLU A 83 26.55 -6.99 1.40
CA GLU A 83 25.52 -6.73 2.40
C GLU A 83 24.92 -5.34 2.19
N ILE A 84 23.60 -5.24 1.94
CA ILE A 84 22.89 -3.96 1.93
C ILE A 84 22.80 -3.48 3.37
N THR A 85 23.65 -2.51 3.72
CA THR A 85 23.79 -2.02 5.08
C THR A 85 22.90 -0.82 5.35
N ASN A 86 22.46 -0.13 4.29
CA ASN A 86 21.61 1.05 4.41
C ASN A 86 20.51 1.08 3.35
N VAL A 87 19.30 1.49 3.75
CA VAL A 87 18.17 1.71 2.85
C VAL A 87 17.66 3.14 3.10
N ILE A 88 17.50 3.93 2.04
CA ILE A 88 16.95 5.27 2.11
C ILE A 88 15.68 5.39 1.27
N ALA A 89 14.70 6.12 1.80
CA ALA A 89 13.50 6.50 1.06
C ALA A 89 13.81 7.63 0.08
N VAL A 90 13.21 7.55 -1.11
CA VAL A 90 13.12 8.66 -2.06
C VAL A 90 11.64 8.91 -2.33
N GLU A 91 11.15 10.09 -2.01
CA GLU A 91 9.73 10.42 -2.02
C GLU A 91 9.28 10.99 -3.36
N TYR A 92 8.12 10.51 -3.83
CA TYR A 92 7.52 10.92 -5.10
C TYR A 92 6.06 11.31 -4.90
N LEU A 93 5.60 12.30 -5.65
CA LEU A 93 4.20 12.74 -5.64
C LEU A 93 3.34 12.02 -6.70
N ASP A 94 3.96 11.26 -7.61
CA ASP A 94 3.27 10.49 -8.64
C ASP A 94 4.05 9.22 -9.01
N MET A 95 3.30 8.21 -9.43
CA MET A 95 3.81 6.90 -9.80
C MET A 95 4.68 6.94 -11.06
N GLN A 96 4.33 7.76 -12.04
CA GLN A 96 5.04 7.79 -13.32
C GLN A 96 6.45 8.35 -13.17
N THR A 97 6.64 9.37 -12.34
CA THR A 97 7.97 9.91 -12.04
C THR A 97 8.83 8.87 -11.34
N MET A 98 8.26 8.20 -10.33
CA MET A 98 8.94 7.13 -9.60
C MET A 98 9.37 6.00 -10.54
N LEU A 99 8.49 5.55 -11.45
CA LEU A 99 8.81 4.52 -12.43
C LEU A 99 9.90 4.95 -13.42
N ARG A 100 9.85 6.21 -13.90
CA ARG A 100 10.92 6.73 -14.79
C ARG A 100 12.28 6.74 -14.10
N GLU A 101 12.34 7.05 -12.80
CA GLU A 101 13.61 7.04 -12.07
C GLU A 101 14.09 5.62 -11.77
N LEU A 102 13.19 4.66 -11.56
CA LEU A 102 13.56 3.25 -11.53
C LEU A 102 14.12 2.82 -12.89
N ASP A 103 13.50 3.23 -14.00
CA ASP A 103 13.97 2.92 -15.35
C ASP A 103 15.34 3.53 -15.64
N ALA A 104 15.59 4.71 -15.15
CA ALA A 104 16.88 5.39 -15.28
C ALA A 104 17.97 4.86 -14.31
N GLY A 105 17.64 3.95 -13.39
CA GLY A 105 18.56 3.43 -12.37
C GLY A 105 18.94 4.47 -11.31
N LEU A 106 18.11 5.50 -11.12
CA LEU A 106 18.32 6.52 -10.08
C LEU A 106 17.82 6.06 -8.72
N ILE A 107 16.87 5.11 -8.70
CA ILE A 107 16.46 4.32 -7.54
C ILE A 107 16.61 2.84 -7.87
N ASP A 108 16.81 2.02 -6.85
CA ASP A 108 17.05 0.57 -6.98
C ASP A 108 15.74 -0.22 -6.98
N GLY A 109 14.70 0.31 -6.35
CA GLY A 109 13.38 -0.29 -6.28
C GLY A 109 12.32 0.72 -5.93
N MET A 110 11.05 0.30 -5.96
CA MET A 110 9.92 1.14 -5.57
C MET A 110 8.90 0.32 -4.77
N ILE A 111 8.34 0.92 -3.73
CA ILE A 111 7.24 0.33 -2.98
C ILE A 111 5.93 0.69 -3.66
N VAL A 112 5.15 -0.35 -3.93
CA VAL A 112 3.83 -0.26 -4.58
C VAL A 112 2.86 -1.20 -3.90
N TYR A 113 1.57 -1.07 -4.22
CA TYR A 113 0.57 -2.07 -3.83
C TYR A 113 0.83 -3.39 -4.56
N TYR A 114 0.53 -4.50 -3.90
CA TYR A 114 0.68 -5.83 -4.50
C TYR A 114 -0.07 -5.98 -5.82
N SER A 115 -1.32 -5.51 -5.88
CA SER A 115 -2.11 -5.51 -7.11
C SER A 115 -1.43 -4.74 -8.24
N VAL A 116 -0.88 -3.57 -7.96
CA VAL A 116 -0.15 -2.73 -8.92
C VAL A 116 1.16 -3.39 -9.35
N GLY A 117 1.96 -3.87 -8.40
CA GLY A 117 3.22 -4.53 -8.69
C GLY A 117 3.04 -5.82 -9.50
N LYS A 118 2.01 -6.61 -9.17
CA LYS A 118 1.64 -7.80 -9.95
C LYS A 118 1.30 -7.43 -11.39
N TYR A 119 0.44 -6.44 -11.58
CA TYR A 119 0.09 -5.95 -12.92
C TYR A 119 1.33 -5.46 -13.67
N MET A 120 2.17 -4.63 -13.06
CA MET A 120 3.39 -4.11 -13.68
C MET A 120 4.34 -5.22 -14.11
N CYS A 121 4.58 -6.23 -13.26
CA CYS A 121 5.45 -7.37 -13.61
C CYS A 121 4.83 -8.29 -14.66
N GLN A 122 3.51 -8.32 -14.83
CA GLN A 122 2.86 -9.03 -15.95
C GLN A 122 2.99 -8.28 -17.29
N GLN A 123 3.07 -6.94 -17.25
CA GLN A 123 3.22 -6.12 -18.46
C GLN A 123 4.68 -5.88 -18.85
N ARG A 124 5.64 -6.12 -17.94
CA ARG A 124 7.05 -5.80 -18.11
C ARG A 124 7.94 -6.93 -17.63
N ASP A 125 8.58 -7.61 -18.57
CA ASP A 125 9.50 -8.73 -18.32
C ASP A 125 10.78 -8.32 -17.57
N ASP A 126 11.14 -7.02 -17.57
CA ASP A 126 12.32 -6.48 -16.91
C ASP A 126 12.08 -6.10 -15.44
N LEU A 127 10.85 -6.23 -14.95
CA LEU A 127 10.51 -6.01 -13.54
C LEU A 127 10.38 -7.33 -12.78
N THR A 128 10.66 -7.28 -11.49
CA THR A 128 10.50 -8.40 -10.56
C THR A 128 10.13 -7.90 -9.17
N SER A 129 9.66 -8.81 -8.34
CA SER A 129 9.42 -8.57 -6.92
C SER A 129 10.12 -9.66 -6.12
N TRP A 130 10.34 -9.41 -4.83
CA TRP A 130 10.77 -10.44 -3.91
C TRP A 130 9.68 -11.48 -3.60
N LEU A 131 8.41 -11.16 -3.94
CA LEU A 131 7.29 -12.09 -3.87
C LEU A 131 7.07 -12.75 -5.22
N ASP A 132 6.89 -14.05 -5.20
CA ASP A 132 6.41 -14.78 -6.35
C ASP A 132 4.88 -14.59 -6.44
N PHE A 133 4.44 -13.79 -7.40
CA PHE A 133 3.03 -13.47 -7.58
C PHE A 133 2.17 -14.67 -7.92
N ASP A 134 2.74 -15.69 -8.58
CA ASP A 134 2.00 -16.88 -8.99
C ASP A 134 1.81 -17.86 -7.83
N ASN A 135 2.66 -17.77 -6.80
CA ASN A 135 2.65 -18.62 -5.63
C ASN A 135 2.31 -17.86 -4.33
N MET A 136 1.76 -16.64 -4.41
CA MET A 136 1.46 -15.83 -3.24
C MET A 136 0.52 -16.55 -2.26
N ASP A 137 -0.53 -17.20 -2.77
CA ASP A 137 -1.47 -17.94 -1.93
C ASP A 137 -0.76 -19.11 -1.24
N TYR A 138 0.08 -19.84 -1.97
CA TYR A 138 0.90 -20.92 -1.40
C TYR A 138 1.91 -20.39 -0.36
N PHE A 139 2.53 -19.24 -0.62
CA PHE A 139 3.42 -18.58 0.34
C PHE A 139 2.68 -18.18 1.62
N LEU A 140 1.51 -17.57 1.50
CA LEU A 140 0.68 -17.18 2.65
C LEU A 140 0.13 -18.39 3.39
N GLU A 141 -0.29 -19.45 2.69
CA GLU A 141 -0.75 -20.70 3.29
C GLU A 141 0.36 -21.46 4.02
N GLY A 142 1.58 -21.47 3.46
CA GLY A 142 2.75 -22.08 4.09
C GLY A 142 3.30 -21.28 5.28
N MET A 143 2.92 -20.02 5.41
CA MET A 143 3.33 -19.16 6.52
C MET A 143 2.56 -19.51 7.78
N ASN A 144 3.26 -19.61 8.92
CA ASN A 144 2.55 -19.81 10.18
C ASN A 144 1.69 -18.57 10.51
N ILE A 145 0.55 -18.81 11.15
CA ILE A 145 -0.48 -17.80 11.39
C ILE A 145 0.02 -16.53 12.10
N LYS A 146 1.00 -16.67 13.02
CA LYS A 146 1.62 -15.51 13.69
C LYS A 146 2.39 -14.64 12.69
N ASN A 147 3.18 -15.24 11.81
CA ASN A 147 3.95 -14.50 10.81
C ASN A 147 3.02 -13.85 9.77
N ARG A 148 1.95 -14.54 9.38
CA ARG A 148 0.92 -13.96 8.51
C ARG A 148 0.27 -12.73 9.14
N PHE A 149 -0.11 -12.82 10.41
CA PHE A 149 -0.65 -11.69 11.17
C PHE A 149 0.33 -10.52 11.24
N ILE A 150 1.62 -10.79 11.47
CA ILE A 150 2.66 -9.75 11.53
C ILE A 150 2.87 -9.12 10.15
N LEU A 151 2.94 -9.94 9.09
CA LEU A 151 3.08 -9.45 7.72
C LEU A 151 1.94 -8.51 7.35
N ASP A 152 0.72 -8.89 7.66
CA ASP A 152 -0.46 -8.10 7.41
C ASP A 152 -0.40 -6.73 8.12
N GLN A 153 0.01 -6.68 9.38
CA GLN A 153 0.18 -5.42 10.09
C GLN A 153 1.31 -4.54 9.54
N VAL A 154 2.39 -5.16 9.07
CA VAL A 154 3.56 -4.44 8.55
C VAL A 154 3.30 -3.90 7.15
N MET A 155 2.70 -4.72 6.29
CA MET A 155 2.56 -4.46 4.85
C MET A 155 1.11 -4.16 4.45
N GLY A 156 0.14 -4.48 5.30
CA GLY A 156 -1.28 -4.33 4.98
C GLY A 156 -1.68 -2.87 4.77
N THR A 157 -2.51 -2.65 3.77
CA THR A 157 -3.12 -1.36 3.46
C THR A 157 -4.57 -1.55 3.07
N ASP A 158 -5.43 -0.67 3.57
CA ASP A 158 -6.85 -0.66 3.28
C ASP A 158 -7.19 0.50 2.34
N PHE A 159 -7.95 0.21 1.30
CA PHE A 159 -8.47 1.22 0.39
C PHE A 159 -9.85 1.68 0.85
N SER A 160 -9.98 2.98 1.01
CA SER A 160 -11.18 3.69 1.42
C SER A 160 -11.42 4.88 0.50
N PHE A 161 -12.56 5.53 0.65
CA PHE A 161 -12.80 6.84 0.07
C PHE A 161 -12.64 7.89 1.17
N MET A 162 -11.93 8.97 0.87
CA MET A 162 -11.75 10.09 1.78
C MET A 162 -12.53 11.31 1.30
N MET A 163 -13.07 12.06 2.22
CA MET A 163 -13.82 13.29 1.99
C MET A 163 -13.68 14.23 3.16
N MET A 164 -14.14 15.46 3.01
CA MET A 164 -14.15 16.40 4.12
C MET A 164 -15.16 15.98 5.19
N GLU A 165 -14.89 16.35 6.45
CA GLU A 165 -15.70 16.03 7.63
C GLU A 165 -17.15 16.49 7.51
N ASP A 166 -17.43 17.61 6.84
CA ASP A 166 -18.78 18.13 6.58
C ASP A 166 -19.58 17.32 5.55
N HIS A 167 -18.95 16.35 4.85
CA HIS A 167 -19.58 15.40 3.96
C HIS A 167 -19.89 14.04 4.64
N ALA A 168 -20.13 14.03 5.95
CA ALA A 168 -20.39 12.80 6.71
C ALA A 168 -21.60 12.01 6.19
N ASP A 169 -22.65 12.68 5.71
CA ASP A 169 -23.82 12.02 5.13
C ASP A 169 -23.45 11.25 3.85
N LEU A 170 -22.62 11.84 2.99
CA LEU A 170 -22.12 11.20 1.78
C LEU A 170 -21.22 10.00 2.11
N ARG A 171 -20.35 10.13 3.13
CA ARG A 171 -19.55 9.01 3.64
C ARG A 171 -20.45 7.84 4.05
N ASP A 172 -21.56 8.12 4.76
CA ASP A 172 -22.49 7.09 5.22
C ASP A 172 -23.29 6.45 4.06
N GLU A 173 -23.58 7.20 3.00
CA GLU A 173 -24.13 6.65 1.74
C GLU A 173 -23.14 5.68 1.07
N PHE A 174 -21.88 6.08 0.95
CA PHE A 174 -20.82 5.22 0.42
C PHE A 174 -20.64 3.96 1.27
N ASN A 175 -20.62 4.06 2.61
CA ASN A 175 -20.52 2.92 3.51
C ASN A 175 -21.66 1.92 3.32
N ARG A 176 -22.91 2.40 3.17
CA ARG A 176 -24.04 1.52 2.86
C ARG A 176 -23.87 0.80 1.52
N ALA A 177 -23.44 1.52 0.47
CA ALA A 177 -23.17 0.93 -0.82
C ALA A 177 -22.05 -0.12 -0.78
N ILE A 178 -20.98 0.14 -0.04
CA ILE A 178 -19.86 -0.81 0.18
C ILE A 178 -20.36 -2.05 0.94
N ALA A 179 -21.15 -1.86 2.01
CA ALA A 179 -21.73 -2.96 2.77
C ALA A 179 -22.65 -3.86 1.92
N ASP A 180 -23.49 -3.24 1.10
CA ASP A 180 -24.38 -3.95 0.17
C ASP A 180 -23.59 -4.74 -0.88
N MET A 181 -22.54 -4.14 -1.46
CA MET A 181 -21.66 -4.83 -2.43
C MET A 181 -20.88 -6.00 -1.80
N LYS A 182 -20.50 -5.89 -0.54
CA LYS A 182 -19.92 -7.02 0.20
C LYS A 182 -20.94 -8.13 0.43
N ALA A 183 -22.17 -7.76 0.82
CA ALA A 183 -23.21 -8.71 1.17
C ALA A 183 -23.73 -9.51 -0.04
N ASP A 184 -23.79 -8.89 -1.21
CA ASP A 184 -24.32 -9.53 -2.44
C ASP A 184 -23.21 -10.12 -3.36
N GLY A 185 -21.93 -10.02 -2.96
CA GLY A 185 -20.79 -10.57 -3.69
C GLY A 185 -20.33 -9.72 -4.88
N THR A 186 -20.91 -8.54 -5.09
CA THR A 186 -20.49 -7.63 -6.18
C THR A 186 -19.03 -7.22 -6.03
N LEU A 187 -18.62 -6.89 -4.81
CA LEU A 187 -17.23 -6.45 -4.55
C LEU A 187 -16.22 -7.57 -4.81
N ASP A 188 -16.55 -8.80 -4.43
CA ASP A 188 -15.70 -9.98 -4.69
C ASP A 188 -15.59 -10.25 -6.20
N ALA A 189 -16.68 -10.09 -6.96
CA ALA A 189 -16.68 -10.23 -8.41
C ALA A 189 -15.82 -9.16 -9.11
N LEU A 190 -15.91 -7.90 -8.66
CA LEU A 190 -15.06 -6.81 -9.15
C LEU A 190 -13.58 -7.08 -8.84
N HIS A 191 -13.27 -7.53 -7.63
CA HIS A 191 -11.91 -7.89 -7.24
C HIS A 191 -11.36 -9.05 -8.11
N ALA A 192 -12.13 -10.11 -8.31
CA ALA A 192 -11.73 -11.24 -9.15
C ALA A 192 -11.44 -10.84 -10.61
N SER A 193 -12.07 -9.78 -11.11
CA SER A 193 -11.87 -9.26 -12.47
C SER A 193 -10.79 -8.18 -12.58
N MET A 194 -10.21 -7.72 -11.48
CA MET A 194 -9.29 -6.57 -11.42
C MET A 194 -8.12 -6.68 -12.41
N MET A 195 -7.49 -7.84 -12.51
CA MET A 195 -6.34 -8.05 -13.41
C MET A 195 -6.72 -8.14 -14.89
N ASN A 196 -8.01 -8.25 -15.21
CA ASN A 196 -8.52 -8.39 -16.57
C ASN A 196 -9.24 -7.12 -17.06
N THR A 197 -9.17 -6.02 -16.32
CA THR A 197 -9.88 -4.77 -16.61
C THR A 197 -9.08 -3.91 -17.58
N GLU A 198 -8.95 -4.34 -18.83
CA GLU A 198 -8.28 -3.56 -19.90
C GLU A 198 -9.22 -2.55 -20.59
N LYS A 199 -10.51 -2.61 -20.31
CA LYS A 199 -11.53 -1.78 -20.96
C LYS A 199 -12.05 -0.70 -20.05
N GLY A 200 -12.37 0.45 -20.64
CA GLY A 200 -13.02 1.54 -19.97
C GLY A 200 -14.32 1.11 -19.27
N VAL A 201 -14.59 1.72 -18.14
CA VAL A 201 -15.79 1.49 -17.33
C VAL A 201 -16.73 2.67 -17.53
N GLU A 202 -17.91 2.41 -18.06
CA GLU A 202 -18.94 3.44 -18.19
C GLU A 202 -19.65 3.63 -16.83
N ILE A 203 -19.64 4.87 -16.33
CA ILE A 203 -20.48 5.29 -15.22
C ILE A 203 -21.75 5.92 -15.81
N ALA A 204 -22.86 5.19 -15.69
CA ALA A 204 -24.11 5.62 -16.30
C ALA A 204 -24.63 6.92 -15.68
N LYS A 205 -25.02 7.88 -16.51
CA LYS A 205 -25.63 9.14 -16.06
C LYS A 205 -27.07 8.93 -15.62
N ILE A 206 -27.39 9.42 -14.43
CA ILE A 206 -28.73 9.40 -13.85
C ILE A 206 -29.35 10.81 -14.05
N GLU A 207 -30.40 10.91 -14.83
CA GLU A 207 -31.01 12.20 -15.15
C GLU A 207 -31.61 12.86 -13.90
N GLY A 208 -31.27 14.14 -13.68
CA GLY A 208 -31.73 14.92 -12.54
C GLY A 208 -31.11 14.61 -11.20
N ALA A 209 -30.18 13.63 -11.14
CA ALA A 209 -29.47 13.31 -9.91
C ALA A 209 -28.35 14.31 -9.62
N GLU A 210 -28.06 14.48 -8.33
CA GLU A 210 -26.91 15.22 -7.83
C GLU A 210 -25.61 14.58 -8.37
N THR A 211 -24.58 15.40 -8.58
CA THR A 211 -23.27 14.93 -9.05
C THR A 211 -22.23 15.06 -7.95
N VAL A 212 -21.52 13.96 -7.67
CA VAL A 212 -20.38 13.86 -6.77
C VAL A 212 -19.10 13.85 -7.62
N LYS A 213 -18.18 14.77 -7.35
CA LYS A 213 -16.88 14.84 -8.01
C LYS A 213 -15.88 13.96 -7.29
N VAL A 214 -15.34 12.99 -7.99
CA VAL A 214 -14.35 12.05 -7.43
C VAL A 214 -12.98 12.26 -8.08
N GLY A 215 -11.99 12.58 -7.27
CA GLY A 215 -10.60 12.73 -7.72
C GLY A 215 -9.98 11.38 -8.04
N VAL A 216 -9.40 11.27 -9.25
CA VAL A 216 -8.72 10.07 -9.75
C VAL A 216 -7.34 10.45 -10.29
N THR A 217 -6.36 9.56 -10.18
CA THR A 217 -5.02 9.81 -10.73
C THR A 217 -4.93 9.43 -12.20
N GLY A 218 -5.60 8.37 -12.60
CA GLY A 218 -5.66 7.88 -13.97
C GLY A 218 -4.34 7.26 -14.46
N ASP A 219 -3.44 6.90 -13.56
CA ASP A 219 -2.09 6.39 -13.89
C ASP A 219 -1.65 5.20 -13.00
N LEU A 220 -2.58 4.56 -12.31
CA LEU A 220 -2.31 3.49 -11.34
C LEU A 220 -3.03 2.16 -11.74
N PRO A 221 -2.68 1.55 -12.88
CA PRO A 221 -3.29 0.26 -13.24
C PRO A 221 -2.87 -0.85 -12.25
N PRO A 222 -3.74 -1.80 -11.95
CA PRO A 222 -5.10 -2.02 -12.44
C PRO A 222 -6.18 -1.30 -11.62
N MET A 223 -5.77 -0.42 -10.69
CA MET A 223 -6.67 0.24 -9.74
C MET A 223 -7.46 1.39 -10.37
N ASP A 224 -6.75 2.33 -10.99
CA ASP A 224 -7.26 3.61 -11.46
C ASP A 224 -6.40 4.08 -12.65
N PHE A 225 -6.90 3.95 -13.86
CA PHE A 225 -6.19 4.34 -15.09
C PHE A 225 -7.17 4.71 -16.21
N THR A 226 -6.64 5.15 -17.34
CA THR A 226 -7.41 5.33 -18.58
C THR A 226 -7.00 4.27 -19.59
N ASP A 227 -7.96 3.75 -20.35
CA ASP A 227 -7.68 2.82 -21.45
C ASP A 227 -7.08 3.54 -22.67
N GLU A 228 -6.83 2.80 -23.74
CA GLU A 228 -6.26 3.33 -25.00
C GLU A 228 -7.13 4.40 -25.68
N LEU A 229 -8.42 4.48 -25.33
CA LEU A 229 -9.38 5.48 -25.82
C LEU A 229 -9.56 6.65 -24.85
N ASP A 230 -8.71 6.76 -23.83
CA ASP A 230 -8.79 7.75 -22.77
C ASP A 230 -10.09 7.65 -21.94
N VAL A 231 -10.67 6.45 -21.87
CA VAL A 231 -11.84 6.16 -21.03
C VAL A 231 -11.37 5.68 -19.67
N PRO A 232 -11.93 6.22 -18.56
CA PRO A 232 -11.59 5.75 -17.22
C PRO A 232 -11.80 4.24 -17.07
N ALA A 233 -10.86 3.57 -16.46
CA ALA A 233 -10.82 2.13 -16.31
C ALA A 233 -10.25 1.74 -14.93
N GLY A 234 -10.29 0.46 -14.63
CA GLY A 234 -9.71 -0.12 -13.42
C GLY A 234 -10.73 -0.41 -12.34
N PHE A 235 -10.24 -1.09 -11.31
CA PHE A 235 -11.04 -1.58 -10.19
C PHE A 235 -11.78 -0.46 -9.46
N ASN A 236 -11.10 0.63 -9.15
CA ASN A 236 -11.69 1.77 -8.45
C ASN A 236 -12.82 2.41 -9.25
N THR A 237 -12.65 2.55 -10.57
CA THR A 237 -13.69 3.09 -11.45
C THR A 237 -14.90 2.17 -11.49
N ALA A 238 -14.69 0.84 -11.50
CA ALA A 238 -15.77 -0.14 -11.45
C ALA A 238 -16.54 -0.09 -10.11
N VAL A 239 -15.84 0.03 -9.01
CA VAL A 239 -16.43 0.23 -7.67
C VAL A 239 -17.27 1.51 -7.64
N LEU A 240 -16.77 2.62 -8.18
CA LEU A 240 -17.54 3.88 -8.27
C LEU A 240 -18.77 3.78 -9.14
N SER A 241 -18.72 3.02 -10.25
CA SER A 241 -19.88 2.76 -11.09
C SER A 241 -21.00 2.05 -10.31
N GLU A 242 -20.65 1.07 -9.48
CA GLU A 242 -21.62 0.38 -8.62
C GLU A 242 -22.12 1.27 -7.46
N ILE A 243 -21.24 2.07 -6.84
CA ILE A 243 -21.65 3.04 -5.82
C ILE A 243 -22.66 4.04 -6.40
N SER A 244 -22.36 4.64 -7.57
CA SER A 244 -23.27 5.58 -8.26
C SER A 244 -24.68 5.04 -8.38
N LYS A 245 -24.82 3.80 -8.86
CA LYS A 245 -26.13 3.12 -9.01
C LYS A 245 -26.85 2.95 -7.67
N ARG A 246 -26.12 2.59 -6.61
CA ARG A 246 -26.71 2.26 -5.30
C ARG A 246 -27.12 3.50 -4.51
N ILE A 247 -26.35 4.59 -4.61
CA ILE A 247 -26.70 5.84 -3.93
C ILE A 247 -27.59 6.76 -4.76
N GLY A 248 -27.79 6.46 -6.06
CA GLY A 248 -28.63 7.24 -6.96
C GLY A 248 -28.06 8.62 -7.29
N LYS A 249 -26.73 8.79 -7.25
CA LYS A 249 -26.03 10.04 -7.58
C LYS A 249 -25.11 9.84 -8.77
N ASN A 250 -24.94 10.88 -9.58
CA ASN A 250 -23.93 10.89 -10.63
C ASN A 250 -22.53 10.95 -10.04
N ILE A 251 -21.57 10.29 -10.67
CA ILE A 251 -20.15 10.41 -10.35
C ILE A 251 -19.44 11.03 -11.55
N GLU A 252 -18.75 12.14 -11.30
CA GLU A 252 -17.87 12.82 -12.24
C GLU A 252 -16.43 12.58 -11.81
N LEU A 253 -15.62 11.94 -12.67
CA LEU A 253 -14.21 11.70 -12.40
C LEU A 253 -13.38 12.93 -12.76
N VAL A 254 -12.63 13.44 -11.80
CA VAL A 254 -11.75 14.62 -11.95
C VAL A 254 -10.30 14.17 -11.83
N LYS A 255 -9.53 14.33 -12.90
CA LYS A 255 -8.10 13.94 -12.87
C LYS A 255 -7.30 14.89 -11.99
N ILE A 256 -6.58 14.32 -11.02
CA ILE A 256 -5.71 15.04 -10.09
C ILE A 256 -4.39 14.29 -9.91
N TYR A 257 -3.35 14.99 -9.47
CA TYR A 257 -2.10 14.33 -9.05
C TYR A 257 -2.28 13.63 -7.70
N ALA A 258 -1.68 12.46 -7.56
CA ALA A 258 -1.76 11.66 -6.33
C ALA A 258 -1.37 12.48 -5.08
N GLY A 259 -0.30 13.26 -5.14
CA GLY A 259 0.15 14.10 -4.03
C GLY A 259 -0.76 15.29 -3.71
N ALA A 260 -1.65 15.69 -4.62
CA ALA A 260 -2.53 16.86 -4.45
C ALA A 260 -3.93 16.52 -3.90
N ARG A 261 -4.20 15.26 -3.56
CA ARG A 261 -5.54 14.76 -3.17
C ARG A 261 -6.17 15.53 -2.02
N SER A 262 -5.45 15.69 -0.91
CA SER A 262 -5.94 16.42 0.27
C SER A 262 -6.14 17.91 0.01
N ILE A 263 -5.27 18.53 -0.81
CA ILE A 263 -5.43 19.93 -1.23
C ILE A 263 -6.69 20.10 -2.07
N ALA A 264 -6.94 19.21 -3.02
CA ALA A 264 -8.11 19.26 -3.90
C ALA A 264 -9.44 19.12 -3.13
N LEU A 265 -9.48 18.23 -2.12
CA LEU A 265 -10.60 18.12 -1.18
C LEU A 265 -10.80 19.42 -0.39
N ASN A 266 -9.75 19.91 0.25
CA ASN A 266 -9.82 21.11 1.09
C ASN A 266 -10.24 22.38 0.30
N GLN A 267 -9.95 22.43 -0.99
CA GLN A 267 -10.34 23.53 -1.88
C GLN A 267 -11.73 23.34 -2.50
N GLY A 268 -12.43 22.21 -2.23
CA GLY A 268 -13.73 21.91 -2.82
C GLY A 268 -13.68 21.68 -4.34
N LEU A 269 -12.53 21.32 -4.89
CA LEU A 269 -12.40 20.96 -6.31
C LEU A 269 -13.00 19.58 -6.58
N ILE A 270 -12.98 18.72 -5.60
CA ILE A 270 -13.54 17.37 -5.56
C ILE A 270 -14.24 17.16 -4.22
N ASP A 271 -15.19 16.24 -4.19
CA ASP A 271 -15.95 15.88 -2.98
C ASP A 271 -15.37 14.61 -2.33
N VAL A 272 -14.81 13.73 -3.14
CA VAL A 272 -14.32 12.41 -2.73
C VAL A 272 -13.00 12.10 -3.43
N VAL A 273 -12.13 11.32 -2.77
CA VAL A 273 -10.90 10.79 -3.37
C VAL A 273 -10.60 9.39 -2.84
N PHE A 274 -9.89 8.59 -3.62
CA PHE A 274 -9.34 7.32 -3.14
C PHE A 274 -8.23 7.55 -2.13
N TRP A 275 -8.26 6.77 -1.06
CA TRP A 275 -7.28 6.86 0.00
C TRP A 275 -6.87 5.48 0.50
N SER A 276 -5.58 5.20 0.45
CA SER A 276 -5.03 4.03 1.11
C SER A 276 -4.52 4.41 2.50
N ARG A 277 -4.77 3.57 3.47
CA ARG A 277 -4.32 3.76 4.85
C ARG A 277 -3.78 2.45 5.42
N VAL A 278 -3.01 2.56 6.47
CA VAL A 278 -2.55 1.39 7.21
C VAL A 278 -3.75 0.56 7.67
N SER A 279 -3.70 -0.74 7.42
CA SER A 279 -4.75 -1.65 7.87
C SER A 279 -4.80 -1.73 9.39
N ALA A 280 -6.02 -1.79 9.93
CA ALA A 280 -6.19 -2.16 11.32
C ALA A 280 -5.76 -3.62 11.53
N PRO A 281 -5.22 -3.98 12.73
CA PRO A 281 -4.86 -5.37 13.02
C PRO A 281 -6.03 -6.34 12.82
N ASP A 282 -5.83 -7.37 12.01
CA ASP A 282 -6.85 -8.39 11.78
C ASP A 282 -7.04 -9.26 13.02
N LYS A 283 -8.13 -9.02 13.74
CA LYS A 283 -8.49 -9.78 14.94
C LYS A 283 -8.75 -11.24 14.64
N SER A 284 -9.26 -11.57 13.46
CA SER A 284 -9.54 -12.94 13.07
C SER A 284 -8.26 -13.77 12.94
N LEU A 285 -7.22 -13.20 12.34
CA LEU A 285 -5.90 -13.81 12.30
C LEU A 285 -5.27 -13.90 13.69
N TYR A 286 -5.41 -12.85 14.51
CA TYR A 286 -4.88 -12.86 15.88
C TYR A 286 -5.49 -13.98 16.72
N ASP A 287 -6.80 -14.18 16.63
CA ASP A 287 -7.52 -15.20 17.40
C ASP A 287 -7.07 -16.64 17.05
N LEU A 288 -6.60 -16.87 15.85
CA LEU A 288 -6.03 -18.14 15.39
C LEU A 288 -4.60 -18.39 15.90
N ILE A 289 -3.92 -17.38 16.46
CA ILE A 289 -2.55 -17.54 16.97
C ILE A 289 -2.57 -18.43 18.22
N PRO A 290 -1.72 -19.49 18.29
CA PRO A 290 -1.62 -20.31 19.49
C PRO A 290 -1.25 -19.47 20.73
N GLU A 291 -1.87 -19.74 21.89
CA GLU A 291 -1.72 -18.97 23.14
C GLU A 291 -0.25 -18.71 23.52
N LYS A 292 0.61 -19.74 23.36
CA LYS A 292 2.04 -19.63 23.65
C LYS A 292 2.80 -18.62 22.77
N ARG A 293 2.21 -18.17 21.65
CA ARG A 293 2.76 -17.22 20.69
C ARG A 293 2.08 -15.85 20.74
N LYS A 294 0.94 -15.73 21.43
CA LYS A 294 0.16 -14.46 21.49
C LYS A 294 0.93 -13.32 22.14
N LEU A 295 1.72 -13.61 23.18
CA LEU A 295 2.53 -12.56 23.82
C LEU A 295 3.55 -11.95 22.84
N GLU A 296 4.24 -12.78 22.07
CA GLU A 296 5.20 -12.34 21.05
C GLU A 296 4.48 -11.54 19.96
N ALA A 297 3.36 -12.04 19.45
CA ALA A 297 2.56 -11.34 18.46
C ALA A 297 2.07 -9.98 18.98
N SER A 298 1.62 -9.90 20.23
CA SER A 298 1.15 -8.65 20.85
C SER A 298 2.27 -7.62 21.02
N ILE A 299 3.48 -8.05 21.35
CA ILE A 299 4.65 -7.14 21.47
C ILE A 299 5.00 -6.55 20.11
N ILE A 300 5.06 -7.38 19.07
CA ILE A 300 5.34 -6.94 17.70
C ILE A 300 4.21 -6.04 17.19
N SER A 301 2.95 -6.43 17.41
CA SER A 301 1.78 -5.64 17.06
C SER A 301 1.82 -4.24 17.69
N ALA A 302 2.16 -4.15 18.97
CA ALA A 302 2.30 -2.86 19.65
C ALA A 302 3.42 -2.00 19.06
N ALA A 303 4.56 -2.60 18.68
CA ALA A 303 5.66 -1.89 18.03
C ALA A 303 5.25 -1.39 16.64
N VAL A 304 4.59 -2.22 15.83
CA VAL A 304 4.08 -1.84 14.51
C VAL A 304 3.05 -0.72 14.62
N SER A 305 2.12 -0.82 15.57
CA SER A 305 1.09 0.21 15.80
C SER A 305 1.67 1.57 16.22
N LEU A 306 2.84 1.60 16.85
CA LEU A 306 3.54 2.86 17.15
C LEU A 306 4.17 3.51 15.92
N LEU A 307 4.54 2.71 14.93
CA LEU A 307 5.20 3.15 13.70
C LEU A 307 4.18 3.41 12.58
N ARG A 308 3.09 2.64 12.56
CA ARG A 308 2.08 2.64 11.51
C ARG A 308 0.67 2.68 12.12
N HIS A 309 0.30 3.79 12.75
CA HIS A 309 -1.05 3.93 13.32
C HIS A 309 -2.07 4.22 12.22
N PRO A 310 -3.20 3.49 12.15
CA PRO A 310 -4.21 3.66 11.08
C PRO A 310 -4.75 5.08 10.93
N ASP A 311 -4.87 5.83 12.03
CA ASP A 311 -5.41 7.19 12.00
C ASP A 311 -4.37 8.26 11.62
N ILE A 312 -3.08 7.90 11.63
CA ILE A 312 -2.00 8.85 11.30
C ILE A 312 -2.03 9.28 9.82
N ASP A 313 -2.59 8.40 8.97
CA ASP A 313 -2.66 8.61 7.53
C ASP A 313 -3.89 9.43 7.09
N ILE A 314 -4.74 9.86 8.03
CA ILE A 314 -5.92 10.67 7.74
C ILE A 314 -5.61 12.14 8.08
N PRO A 315 -5.58 13.04 7.07
CA PRO A 315 -5.38 14.46 7.30
C PRO A 315 -6.46 15.07 8.19
N GLU A 316 -6.11 16.14 8.90
CA GLU A 316 -7.03 16.88 9.75
C GLU A 316 -8.28 17.36 8.98
N SER A 317 -9.44 17.34 9.62
CA SER A 317 -10.75 17.71 9.03
C SER A 317 -11.23 16.80 7.89
N MET A 318 -10.66 15.63 7.75
CA MET A 318 -11.05 14.61 6.77
C MET A 318 -11.54 13.35 7.46
N ILE A 319 -12.44 12.65 6.78
CA ILE A 319 -13.02 11.38 7.19
C ILE A 319 -12.91 10.38 6.06
N VAL A 320 -12.92 9.10 6.41
CA VAL A 320 -12.85 8.00 5.46
C VAL A 320 -14.03 7.06 5.60
N THR A 321 -14.34 6.35 4.52
CA THR A 321 -15.30 5.25 4.54
C THR A 321 -14.73 4.02 5.23
N ASP A 322 -15.56 3.02 5.46
CA ASP A 322 -15.11 1.65 5.66
C ASP A 322 -14.28 1.20 4.46
N PRO A 323 -13.27 0.34 4.67
CA PRO A 323 -12.45 -0.14 3.58
C PRO A 323 -13.28 -1.03 2.63
N TYR A 324 -13.08 -0.83 1.32
CA TYR A 324 -13.70 -1.66 0.28
C TYR A 324 -12.73 -2.69 -0.31
N TYR A 325 -11.43 -2.51 -0.10
CA TYR A 325 -10.40 -3.41 -0.58
C TYR A 325 -9.22 -3.44 0.40
N HIS A 326 -8.63 -4.61 0.57
CA HIS A 326 -7.41 -4.82 1.34
C HIS A 326 -6.29 -5.29 0.42
N ASP A 327 -5.12 -4.69 0.53
CA ASP A 327 -3.93 -5.02 -0.24
C ASP A 327 -2.69 -5.05 0.67
N LEU A 328 -1.57 -5.44 0.11
CA LEU A 328 -0.27 -5.40 0.78
C LEU A 328 0.67 -4.46 0.01
N TYR A 329 1.57 -3.80 0.71
CA TYR A 329 2.70 -3.16 0.05
C TYR A 329 3.76 -4.20 -0.30
N ILE A 330 4.35 -4.05 -1.48
CA ILE A 330 5.50 -4.84 -1.93
C ILE A 330 6.55 -3.92 -2.53
N THR A 331 7.78 -4.43 -2.64
CA THR A 331 8.84 -3.75 -3.38
C THR A 331 9.05 -4.45 -4.72
N ILE A 332 9.09 -3.68 -5.79
CA ILE A 332 9.48 -4.12 -7.12
C ILE A 332 10.82 -3.53 -7.51
N PHE A 333 11.56 -4.28 -8.33
CA PHE A 333 12.92 -3.99 -8.76
C PHE A 333 13.07 -4.23 -10.26
N LYS A 334 14.11 -3.66 -10.87
CA LYS A 334 14.56 -4.11 -12.19
C LYS A 334 15.35 -5.42 -12.06
N LYS A 335 15.08 -6.36 -12.98
CA LYS A 335 15.94 -7.55 -13.15
C LYS A 335 17.33 -7.08 -13.55
N GLN A 336 18.35 -7.61 -12.90
CA GLN A 336 19.75 -7.38 -13.27
C GLN A 336 20.14 -8.24 -14.45
#